data_fafa48786e2594f1b3af3a8e5f434230
#
_entry.id   fafa48786e2594f1b3af3a8e5f434230
#
_cell.length_a   1.000
_cell.length_b   1.000
_cell.length_c   1.000
_cell.angle_alpha   90.00
_cell.angle_beta   90.00
_cell.angle_gamma   90.00
#
_symmetry.space_group_name_H-M   'P 1'
#
loop_
_entity.id
_entity.type
_entity.pdbx_description
1 polymer ?
#
loop_
_entity_poly.entity_id
_entity_poly.type
_entity_poly.pdbx_seq_one_letter_code
_entity_poly.pdbx_strand_id
1 'polypeptide(L)'
;MKENELIFDRTKHVCYSEAVKQVITDCLKKQFSKKEADILWEKIQLKYTEYLQTLPYLGGAKDNHNAPGGTYDCIALFAYYEVLDRKPSIQEIYEMNNAILLPPFRKLGKLFNINHPWQLKLLNFVFETTAKRDQKKHHSCPAGYIMQTEPFDPKTGIHYRFEQCPIAEFAKAHDLLEIMPAICNGDYPAMELLHAGLIRTTTCANGNVCDYWIVGDKSPYLKKYPKKTDEQGYFYNEYRRSIAKEKYLEETPMLNYSARNIQQLLAERDWNTLNEFERLKSIYNFA
;
A
#
# COMPACT_ATOMS: atom_id res chain seq x y z
N MET A 1 -9.41 -13.82 -23.57
CA MET A 1 -10.07 -12.50 -23.50
C MET A 1 -9.60 -11.70 -24.69
N LYS A 2 -10.50 -11.07 -25.41
CA LYS A 2 -10.10 -10.18 -26.53
C LYS A 2 -9.46 -8.94 -25.93
N GLU A 3 -8.37 -8.47 -26.49
CA GLU A 3 -7.63 -7.28 -26.06
C GLU A 3 -8.55 -6.04 -25.83
N ASN A 4 -9.61 -5.95 -26.63
CA ASN A 4 -10.64 -4.90 -26.54
C ASN A 4 -11.55 -4.97 -25.29
N GLU A 5 -11.58 -6.08 -24.57
CA GLU A 5 -12.37 -6.21 -23.32
C GLU A 5 -11.62 -5.65 -22.10
N LEU A 6 -10.32 -5.35 -22.26
CA LEU A 6 -9.48 -4.77 -21.24
C LEU A 6 -9.47 -3.23 -21.27
N ILE A 7 -9.97 -2.63 -22.34
CA ILE A 7 -9.99 -1.17 -22.48
C ILE A 7 -11.29 -0.64 -21.87
N PHE A 8 -11.21 -0.26 -20.61
CA PHE A 8 -12.25 0.49 -19.94
C PHE A 8 -12.20 1.95 -20.37
N ASP A 9 -13.31 2.49 -20.88
CA ASP A 9 -13.41 3.92 -21.17
C ASP A 9 -13.58 4.72 -19.88
N ARG A 10 -12.46 5.01 -19.24
CA ARG A 10 -12.37 5.67 -17.94
C ARG A 10 -12.76 7.14 -17.98
N THR A 11 -12.87 7.70 -19.19
CA THR A 11 -13.23 9.12 -19.36
C THR A 11 -14.71 9.36 -19.07
N LYS A 12 -15.54 8.32 -19.13
CA LYS A 12 -16.98 8.37 -18.90
C LYS A 12 -17.42 8.07 -17.47
N HIS A 13 -16.48 7.69 -16.59
CA HIS A 13 -16.83 7.20 -15.28
C HIS A 13 -16.00 7.88 -14.17
N VAL A 14 -16.65 8.19 -13.06
CA VAL A 14 -16.00 8.56 -11.83
C VAL A 14 -15.66 7.29 -11.07
N CYS A 15 -14.37 7.00 -10.88
CA CYS A 15 -13.90 5.77 -10.23
C CYS A 15 -13.52 5.95 -8.76
N TYR A 16 -13.34 7.18 -8.29
CA TYR A 16 -13.08 7.47 -6.87
C TYR A 16 -14.38 7.51 -6.07
N SER A 17 -14.25 7.28 -4.75
CA SER A 17 -15.39 7.29 -3.83
C SER A 17 -15.91 8.72 -3.55
N GLU A 18 -17.18 8.83 -3.15
CA GLU A 18 -17.73 10.12 -2.71
C GLU A 18 -16.99 10.66 -1.48
N ALA A 19 -16.43 9.78 -0.63
CA ALA A 19 -15.62 10.18 0.51
C ALA A 19 -14.39 10.98 0.10
N VAL A 20 -13.67 10.55 -0.94
CA VAL A 20 -12.48 11.27 -1.43
C VAL A 20 -12.85 12.62 -2.01
N LYS A 21 -13.93 12.69 -2.80
CA LYS A 21 -14.43 13.94 -3.33
C LYS A 21 -14.76 14.93 -2.22
N GLN A 22 -15.50 14.47 -1.20
CA GLN A 22 -15.87 15.30 -0.06
C GLN A 22 -14.63 15.84 0.67
N VAL A 23 -13.66 14.96 0.98
CA VAL A 23 -12.42 15.35 1.68
C VAL A 23 -11.62 16.38 0.86
N ILE A 24 -11.43 16.15 -0.44
CA ILE A 24 -10.72 17.09 -1.30
C ILE A 24 -11.45 18.44 -1.37
N THR A 25 -12.75 18.43 -1.65
CA THR A 25 -13.52 19.69 -1.78
C THR A 25 -13.59 20.47 -0.48
N ASP A 26 -13.66 19.79 0.67
CA ASP A 26 -13.63 20.44 1.98
C ASP A 26 -12.26 21.06 2.27
N CYS A 27 -11.16 20.41 1.89
CA CYS A 27 -9.82 20.98 2.00
C CYS A 27 -9.64 22.20 1.11
N LEU A 28 -10.13 22.17 -0.12
CA LEU A 28 -10.10 23.32 -1.02
C LEU A 28 -10.90 24.50 -0.47
N LYS A 29 -12.12 24.28 0.01
CA LYS A 29 -12.99 25.34 0.59
C LYS A 29 -12.42 25.98 1.85
N LYS A 30 -11.55 25.28 2.58
CA LYS A 30 -10.87 25.83 3.77
C LYS A 30 -9.70 26.75 3.40
N GLN A 31 -9.09 26.53 2.24
CA GLN A 31 -7.85 27.22 1.85
C GLN A 31 -8.10 28.32 0.79
N PHE A 32 -9.15 28.20 0.01
CA PHE A 32 -9.42 29.04 -1.16
C PHE A 32 -10.83 29.64 -1.10
N SER A 33 -11.06 30.74 -1.83
CA SER A 33 -12.42 31.23 -2.09
C SER A 33 -13.25 30.19 -2.83
N LYS A 34 -14.56 30.29 -2.76
CA LYS A 34 -15.47 29.35 -3.44
C LYS A 34 -15.14 29.21 -4.94
N LYS A 35 -14.93 30.36 -5.62
CA LYS A 35 -14.63 30.38 -7.06
C LYS A 35 -13.31 29.68 -7.37
N GLU A 36 -12.27 29.92 -6.59
CA GLU A 36 -10.96 29.27 -6.76
C GLU A 36 -11.06 27.77 -6.46
N ALA A 37 -11.76 27.38 -5.40
CA ALA A 37 -11.98 25.98 -5.05
C ALA A 37 -12.70 25.20 -6.16
N ASP A 38 -13.72 25.81 -6.79
CA ASP A 38 -14.45 25.20 -7.90
C ASP A 38 -13.52 25.02 -9.12
N ILE A 39 -12.73 26.03 -9.46
CA ILE A 39 -11.73 25.95 -10.56
C ILE A 39 -10.67 24.88 -10.26
N LEU A 40 -10.14 24.84 -9.05
CA LEU A 40 -9.14 23.82 -8.66
C LEU A 40 -9.73 22.42 -8.72
N TRP A 41 -10.98 22.25 -8.27
CA TRP A 41 -11.66 20.96 -8.36
C TRP A 41 -11.80 20.48 -9.82
N GLU A 42 -12.16 21.35 -10.75
CA GLU A 42 -12.20 21.02 -12.19
C GLU A 42 -10.82 20.59 -12.71
N LYS A 43 -9.75 21.31 -12.34
CA LYS A 43 -8.38 20.93 -12.71
C LYS A 43 -7.98 19.57 -12.14
N ILE A 44 -8.36 19.29 -10.89
CA ILE A 44 -8.09 17.98 -10.25
C ILE A 44 -8.82 16.86 -10.99
N GLN A 45 -10.07 17.08 -11.40
CA GLN A 45 -10.80 16.08 -12.19
C GLN A 45 -10.17 15.84 -13.56
N LEU A 46 -9.69 16.88 -14.23
CA LEU A 46 -8.97 16.74 -15.49
C LEU A 46 -7.68 15.95 -15.31
N LYS A 47 -6.88 16.28 -14.29
CA LYS A 47 -5.64 15.56 -13.97
C LYS A 47 -5.90 14.10 -13.58
N TYR A 48 -6.93 13.86 -12.80
CA TYR A 48 -7.37 12.51 -12.46
C TYR A 48 -7.74 11.69 -13.71
N THR A 49 -8.48 12.29 -14.65
CA THR A 49 -8.85 11.63 -15.92
C THR A 49 -7.61 11.33 -16.77
N GLU A 50 -6.64 12.26 -16.83
CA GLU A 50 -5.35 12.03 -17.46
C GLU A 50 -4.61 10.84 -16.86
N TYR A 51 -4.54 10.75 -15.53
CA TYR A 51 -3.94 9.64 -14.81
C TYR A 51 -4.63 8.30 -15.08
N LEU A 52 -5.97 8.30 -15.17
CA LEU A 52 -6.70 7.08 -15.51
C LEU A 52 -6.39 6.56 -16.91
N GLN A 53 -6.01 7.41 -17.86
CA GLN A 53 -5.64 6.98 -19.21
C GLN A 53 -4.36 6.13 -19.22
N THR A 54 -3.45 6.38 -18.30
CA THR A 54 -2.18 5.64 -18.18
C THR A 54 -2.26 4.47 -17.22
N LEU A 55 -3.31 4.39 -16.39
CA LEU A 55 -3.48 3.33 -15.41
C LEU A 55 -3.84 2.00 -16.10
N PRO A 56 -3.10 0.92 -15.88
CA PRO A 56 -3.44 -0.39 -16.43
C PRO A 56 -4.74 -0.94 -15.80
N TYR A 57 -5.26 -2.03 -16.38
CA TYR A 57 -6.36 -2.75 -15.76
C TYR A 57 -5.91 -3.43 -14.46
N LEU A 58 -6.60 -3.14 -13.35
CA LEU A 58 -6.22 -3.56 -12.01
C LEU A 58 -7.07 -4.72 -11.47
N GLY A 59 -7.97 -5.24 -12.25
CA GLY A 59 -9.01 -6.16 -11.77
C GLY A 59 -10.14 -5.41 -11.05
N GLY A 60 -11.16 -6.12 -10.66
CA GLY A 60 -12.35 -5.55 -10.04
C GLY A 60 -13.61 -5.83 -10.86
N ALA A 61 -14.58 -4.93 -10.90
CA ALA A 61 -15.78 -5.07 -11.71
C ALA A 61 -15.44 -5.07 -13.22
N LYS A 62 -16.40 -5.49 -14.06
CA LYS A 62 -16.21 -5.58 -15.52
C LYS A 62 -15.66 -4.32 -16.15
N ASP A 63 -15.98 -3.18 -15.61
CA ASP A 63 -15.62 -1.85 -16.05
C ASP A 63 -14.53 -1.19 -15.17
N ASN A 64 -13.82 -1.99 -14.37
CA ASN A 64 -12.72 -1.55 -13.52
C ASN A 64 -13.12 -0.49 -12.44
N HIS A 65 -14.40 -0.37 -12.08
CA HIS A 65 -14.87 0.59 -11.07
C HIS A 65 -14.39 0.30 -9.66
N ASN A 66 -14.21 -0.97 -9.31
CA ASN A 66 -13.89 -1.42 -7.97
C ASN A 66 -12.48 -2.02 -7.92
N ALA A 67 -11.47 -1.24 -8.31
CA ALA A 67 -10.09 -1.68 -8.09
C ALA A 67 -9.85 -1.88 -6.58
N PRO A 68 -9.21 -2.99 -6.18
CA PRO A 68 -8.98 -3.29 -4.79
C PRO A 68 -8.07 -2.26 -4.11
N GLY A 69 -8.14 -2.17 -2.79
CA GLY A 69 -7.24 -1.38 -1.96
C GLY A 69 -7.37 0.13 -2.07
N GLY A 70 -8.52 0.64 -2.53
CA GLY A 70 -8.73 2.08 -2.64
C GLY A 70 -7.83 2.79 -3.67
N THR A 71 -7.35 2.06 -4.67
CA THR A 71 -6.40 2.57 -5.65
C THR A 71 -6.90 3.84 -6.34
N TYR A 72 -8.15 3.88 -6.75
CA TYR A 72 -8.73 5.06 -7.41
C TYR A 72 -8.82 6.27 -6.48
N ASP A 73 -9.07 6.06 -5.20
CA ASP A 73 -9.10 7.12 -4.20
C ASP A 73 -7.68 7.71 -4.00
N CYS A 74 -6.65 6.86 -3.96
CA CYS A 74 -5.26 7.31 -3.89
C CYS A 74 -4.85 8.11 -5.14
N ILE A 75 -5.26 7.68 -6.33
CA ILE A 75 -4.98 8.43 -7.58
C ILE A 75 -5.64 9.80 -7.57
N ALA A 76 -6.83 9.94 -6.97
CA ALA A 76 -7.47 11.23 -6.80
C ALA A 76 -6.70 12.15 -5.82
N LEU A 77 -6.11 11.59 -4.76
CA LEU A 77 -5.21 12.33 -3.87
C LEU A 77 -3.91 12.74 -4.58
N PHE A 78 -3.38 11.91 -5.47
CA PHE A 78 -2.23 12.26 -6.31
C PHE A 78 -2.55 13.41 -7.27
N ALA A 79 -3.74 13.38 -7.91
CA ALA A 79 -4.19 14.47 -8.76
C ALA A 79 -4.37 15.78 -7.97
N TYR A 80 -4.92 15.72 -6.76
CA TYR A 80 -5.00 16.86 -5.84
C TYR A 80 -3.61 17.42 -5.52
N TYR A 81 -2.65 16.55 -5.14
CA TYR A 81 -1.28 16.98 -4.86
C TYR A 81 -0.64 17.67 -6.07
N GLU A 82 -0.76 17.08 -7.25
CA GLU A 82 -0.11 17.57 -8.46
C GLU A 82 -0.63 18.93 -8.92
N VAL A 83 -1.93 19.17 -8.80
CA VAL A 83 -2.60 20.39 -9.32
C VAL A 83 -2.31 21.63 -8.45
N LEU A 84 -2.03 21.46 -7.16
CA LEU A 84 -1.81 22.60 -6.29
C LEU A 84 -0.42 23.20 -6.47
N ASP A 85 -0.33 24.53 -6.62
CA ASP A 85 0.94 25.26 -6.72
C ASP A 85 1.77 25.13 -5.42
N ARG A 86 1.12 25.35 -4.25
CA ARG A 86 1.69 24.98 -2.95
C ARG A 86 1.42 23.50 -2.70
N LYS A 87 2.43 22.69 -2.81
CA LYS A 87 2.30 21.26 -2.53
C LYS A 87 1.87 21.03 -1.08
N PRO A 88 0.83 20.24 -0.81
CA PRO A 88 0.47 19.81 0.53
C PRO A 88 1.63 19.03 1.17
N SER A 89 1.80 19.18 2.47
CA SER A 89 2.76 18.38 3.22
C SER A 89 2.32 16.90 3.29
N ILE A 90 3.28 16.02 3.58
CA ILE A 90 2.99 14.59 3.85
C ILE A 90 1.92 14.45 4.94
N GLN A 91 1.97 15.31 5.98
CA GLN A 91 0.99 15.29 7.07
C GLN A 91 -0.41 15.67 6.59
N GLU A 92 -0.55 16.70 5.74
CA GLU A 92 -1.85 17.09 5.17
C GLU A 92 -2.46 15.96 4.35
N ILE A 93 -1.68 15.31 3.47
CA ILE A 93 -2.15 14.16 2.68
C ILE A 93 -2.47 12.96 3.58
N TYR A 94 -1.67 12.71 4.63
CA TYR A 94 -1.95 11.65 5.60
C TYR A 94 -3.28 11.84 6.32
N GLU A 95 -3.59 13.06 6.75
CA GLU A 95 -4.86 13.39 7.38
C GLU A 95 -6.04 13.20 6.41
N MET A 96 -5.88 13.61 5.14
CA MET A 96 -6.87 13.40 4.10
C MET A 96 -7.08 11.90 3.83
N ASN A 97 -6.00 11.13 3.66
CA ASN A 97 -6.07 9.69 3.47
C ASN A 97 -6.77 9.00 4.65
N ASN A 98 -6.45 9.37 5.88
CA ASN A 98 -7.11 8.85 7.07
C ASN A 98 -8.60 9.22 7.16
N ALA A 99 -8.98 10.41 6.72
CA ALA A 99 -10.38 10.81 6.67
C ALA A 99 -11.21 9.96 5.67
N ILE A 100 -10.56 9.45 4.62
CA ILE A 100 -11.17 8.56 3.63
C ILE A 100 -11.16 7.10 4.13
N LEU A 101 -10.02 6.64 4.60
CA LEU A 101 -9.76 5.24 4.91
C LEU A 101 -10.41 4.77 6.22
N LEU A 102 -10.34 5.58 7.28
CA LEU A 102 -10.66 5.11 8.64
C LEU A 102 -12.16 4.98 8.99
N PRO A 103 -13.12 5.68 8.38
CA PRO A 103 -14.53 5.57 8.78
C PRO A 103 -15.11 4.16 8.77
N PRO A 104 -14.87 3.29 7.76
CA PRO A 104 -15.33 1.91 7.80
C PRO A 104 -14.65 1.08 8.90
N PHE A 105 -13.34 1.28 9.14
CA PHE A 105 -12.62 0.60 10.23
C PHE A 105 -13.12 1.03 11.60
N ARG A 106 -13.45 2.30 11.78
CA ARG A 106 -14.05 2.80 13.03
C ARG A 106 -15.42 2.18 13.32
N LYS A 107 -16.22 1.91 12.28
CA LYS A 107 -17.49 1.19 12.44
C LYS A 107 -17.24 -0.29 12.76
N LEU A 108 -16.33 -0.93 12.04
CA LEU A 108 -15.99 -2.34 12.22
C LEU A 108 -15.37 -2.60 13.61
N GLY A 109 -14.50 -1.73 14.08
CA GLY A 109 -13.82 -1.86 15.38
C GLY A 109 -14.73 -1.81 16.60
N LYS A 110 -15.98 -1.32 16.45
CA LYS A 110 -16.99 -1.43 17.50
C LYS A 110 -17.47 -2.86 17.73
N LEU A 111 -17.33 -3.74 16.74
CA LEU A 111 -17.79 -5.12 16.75
C LEU A 111 -16.64 -6.13 16.67
N PHE A 112 -15.47 -5.67 16.26
CA PHE A 112 -14.33 -6.52 15.93
C PHE A 112 -13.13 -6.18 16.82
N ASN A 113 -12.57 -7.20 17.49
CA ASN A 113 -11.44 -7.05 18.39
C ASN A 113 -10.44 -8.20 18.17
N ILE A 114 -9.32 -7.89 17.56
CA ILE A 114 -8.29 -8.85 17.15
C ILE A 114 -7.60 -9.55 18.34
N ASN A 115 -7.75 -9.05 19.56
CA ASN A 115 -7.28 -9.78 20.73
C ASN A 115 -8.05 -11.09 20.97
N HIS A 116 -9.22 -11.29 20.36
CA HIS A 116 -9.95 -12.55 20.45
C HIS A 116 -9.45 -13.55 19.38
N PRO A 117 -8.96 -14.73 19.77
CA PRO A 117 -8.35 -15.70 18.85
C PRO A 117 -9.25 -16.10 17.68
N TRP A 118 -10.57 -16.20 17.91
CA TRP A 118 -11.51 -16.55 16.84
C TRP A 118 -11.68 -15.42 15.80
N GLN A 119 -11.60 -14.15 16.23
CA GLN A 119 -11.67 -13.00 15.30
C GLN A 119 -10.35 -12.83 14.54
N LEU A 120 -9.23 -13.07 15.18
CA LEU A 120 -7.93 -13.15 14.53
C LEU A 120 -7.92 -14.25 13.44
N LYS A 121 -8.47 -15.45 13.76
CA LYS A 121 -8.61 -16.54 12.78
C LYS A 121 -9.54 -16.16 11.63
N LEU A 122 -10.65 -15.47 11.92
CA LEU A 122 -11.58 -14.99 10.88
C LEU A 122 -10.89 -13.98 9.96
N LEU A 123 -10.13 -13.04 10.50
CA LEU A 123 -9.37 -12.07 9.70
C LEU A 123 -8.33 -12.77 8.81
N ASN A 124 -7.61 -13.76 9.36
CA ASN A 124 -6.68 -14.57 8.58
C ASN A 124 -7.37 -15.27 7.42
N PHE A 125 -8.53 -15.87 7.66
CA PHE A 125 -9.32 -16.52 6.60
C PHE A 125 -9.71 -15.54 5.48
N VAL A 126 -10.05 -14.30 5.83
CA VAL A 126 -10.34 -13.24 4.83
C VAL A 126 -9.09 -12.95 3.99
N PHE A 127 -7.91 -12.83 4.60
CA PHE A 127 -6.66 -12.58 3.88
C PHE A 127 -6.25 -13.75 2.99
N GLU A 128 -6.34 -15.00 3.47
CA GLU A 128 -6.07 -16.19 2.66
C GLU A 128 -7.01 -16.27 1.45
N THR A 129 -8.29 -15.97 1.65
CA THR A 129 -9.28 -15.99 0.57
C THR A 129 -8.97 -14.88 -0.46
N THR A 130 -8.57 -13.72 0.02
CA THR A 130 -8.17 -12.59 -0.84
C THR A 130 -6.92 -12.95 -1.64
N ALA A 131 -5.87 -13.47 -1.01
CA ALA A 131 -4.65 -13.89 -1.68
C ALA A 131 -4.91 -14.95 -2.76
N LYS A 132 -5.68 -15.99 -2.45
CA LYS A 132 -6.08 -17.01 -3.44
C LYS A 132 -6.86 -16.43 -4.62
N ARG A 133 -7.73 -15.45 -4.36
CA ARG A 133 -8.48 -14.75 -5.41
C ARG A 133 -7.57 -13.93 -6.30
N ASP A 134 -6.65 -13.18 -5.70
CA ASP A 134 -5.73 -12.30 -6.43
C ASP A 134 -4.74 -13.13 -7.28
N GLN A 135 -4.22 -14.25 -6.75
CA GLN A 135 -3.41 -15.18 -7.51
C GLN A 135 -4.14 -15.74 -8.74
N LYS A 136 -5.42 -16.14 -8.59
CA LYS A 136 -6.22 -16.63 -9.72
C LYS A 136 -6.46 -15.55 -10.78
N LYS A 137 -6.57 -14.29 -10.37
CA LYS A 137 -6.80 -13.16 -11.26
C LYS A 137 -5.54 -12.63 -11.91
N HIS A 138 -4.37 -12.96 -11.39
CA HIS A 138 -3.10 -12.38 -11.87
C HIS A 138 -2.88 -12.56 -13.38
N HIS A 139 -3.28 -13.70 -13.95
CA HIS A 139 -3.22 -13.91 -15.42
C HIS A 139 -4.06 -12.91 -16.23
N SER A 140 -5.20 -12.45 -15.66
CA SER A 140 -6.08 -11.48 -16.32
C SER A 140 -5.85 -10.04 -15.90
N CYS A 141 -5.14 -9.83 -14.79
CA CYS A 141 -4.86 -8.52 -14.19
C CYS A 141 -3.41 -8.47 -13.72
N PRO A 142 -2.43 -8.46 -14.62
CA PRO A 142 -1.01 -8.51 -14.23
C PRO A 142 -0.55 -7.27 -13.44
N ALA A 143 -1.25 -6.16 -13.57
CA ALA A 143 -0.96 -4.93 -12.81
C ALA A 143 -1.69 -4.84 -11.46
N GLY A 144 -2.53 -5.82 -11.11
CA GLY A 144 -3.26 -5.88 -9.84
C GLY A 144 -2.35 -6.18 -8.64
N TYR A 145 -2.93 -6.24 -7.47
CA TYR A 145 -2.21 -6.65 -6.27
C TYR A 145 -1.79 -8.13 -6.36
N ILE A 146 -0.56 -8.40 -5.89
CA ILE A 146 -0.10 -9.78 -5.63
C ILE A 146 0.09 -9.91 -4.14
N MET A 147 -0.77 -10.73 -3.51
CA MET A 147 -0.76 -10.97 -2.07
C MET A 147 -0.37 -12.42 -1.78
N GLN A 148 0.55 -12.62 -0.84
CA GLN A 148 0.96 -13.91 -0.29
C GLN A 148 0.67 -13.93 1.20
N THR A 149 0.16 -15.06 1.69
CA THR A 149 -0.06 -15.30 3.13
C THR A 149 0.91 -16.36 3.63
N GLU A 150 1.38 -16.21 4.86
CA GLU A 150 2.15 -17.24 5.56
C GLU A 150 1.22 -18.17 6.36
N PRO A 151 1.68 -19.38 6.75
CA PRO A 151 0.90 -20.26 7.60
C PRO A 151 0.46 -19.57 8.89
N PHE A 152 -0.84 -19.67 9.20
CA PHE A 152 -1.41 -19.00 10.38
C PHE A 152 -1.01 -19.73 11.67
N ASP A 153 -0.46 -18.97 12.64
CA ASP A 153 -0.27 -19.39 14.01
C ASP A 153 -0.95 -18.38 14.96
N PRO A 154 -1.99 -18.78 15.72
CA PRO A 154 -2.71 -17.88 16.61
C PRO A 154 -1.83 -17.29 17.74
N LYS A 155 -0.66 -17.88 18.03
CA LYS A 155 0.28 -17.37 19.04
C LYS A 155 1.13 -16.23 18.53
N THR A 156 1.46 -16.25 17.24
CA THR A 156 2.30 -15.23 16.60
C THR A 156 1.50 -14.21 15.82
N GLY A 157 0.26 -14.51 15.42
CA GLY A 157 -0.59 -13.59 14.68
C GLY A 157 -0.68 -13.90 13.19
N ILE A 158 -0.98 -12.90 12.39
CA ILE A 158 -1.18 -13.03 10.94
C ILE A 158 -0.01 -12.43 10.22
N HIS A 159 0.62 -13.19 9.32
CA HIS A 159 1.67 -12.72 8.43
C HIS A 159 1.21 -12.78 6.99
N TYR A 160 1.37 -11.70 6.26
CA TYR A 160 1.18 -11.66 4.81
C TYR A 160 2.05 -10.56 4.19
N ARG A 161 2.20 -10.60 2.88
CA ARG A 161 2.91 -9.57 2.14
C ARG A 161 2.23 -9.27 0.82
N PHE A 162 2.37 -8.05 0.35
CA PHE A 162 2.14 -7.70 -1.04
C PHE A 162 3.49 -7.67 -1.77
N GLU A 163 3.59 -8.43 -2.85
CA GLU A 163 4.74 -8.44 -3.76
C GLU A 163 4.58 -7.42 -4.88
N GLN A 164 3.34 -6.97 -5.11
CA GLN A 164 2.99 -5.91 -6.04
C GLN A 164 1.87 -5.05 -5.46
N CYS A 165 2.04 -3.73 -5.58
CA CYS A 165 1.05 -2.74 -5.18
C CYS A 165 0.84 -1.75 -6.31
N PRO A 166 -0.33 -1.73 -6.98
CA PRO A 166 -0.61 -0.84 -8.10
C PRO A 166 -0.51 0.64 -7.75
N ILE A 167 -0.76 1.02 -6.48
CA ILE A 167 -0.60 2.41 -6.02
C ILE A 167 0.88 2.80 -6.03
N ALA A 168 1.76 1.92 -5.52
CA ALA A 168 3.20 2.17 -5.50
C ALA A 168 3.79 2.20 -6.92
N GLU A 169 3.36 1.28 -7.79
CA GLU A 169 3.81 1.27 -9.19
C GLU A 169 3.35 2.53 -9.94
N PHE A 170 2.11 2.97 -9.70
CA PHE A 170 1.63 4.23 -10.26
C PHE A 170 2.44 5.43 -9.76
N ALA A 171 2.70 5.50 -8.45
CA ALA A 171 3.49 6.59 -7.87
C ALA A 171 4.94 6.61 -8.41
N LYS A 172 5.57 5.45 -8.61
CA LYS A 172 6.88 5.33 -9.27
C LYS A 172 6.85 5.86 -10.70
N ALA A 173 5.83 5.48 -11.47
CA ALA A 173 5.70 5.87 -12.88
C ALA A 173 5.43 7.37 -13.09
N HIS A 174 4.96 8.07 -12.05
CA HIS A 174 4.57 9.49 -12.10
C HIS A 174 5.40 10.39 -11.18
N ASP A 175 6.53 9.91 -10.65
CA ASP A 175 7.42 10.65 -9.74
C ASP A 175 6.73 11.17 -8.45
N LEU A 176 5.78 10.36 -7.92
CA LEU A 176 4.96 10.69 -6.75
C LEU A 176 5.34 9.89 -5.49
N LEU A 177 6.53 9.30 -5.46
CA LEU A 177 6.98 8.50 -4.32
C LEU A 177 7.11 9.32 -3.03
N GLU A 178 7.36 10.61 -3.14
CA GLU A 178 7.52 11.52 -1.99
C GLU A 178 6.28 11.60 -1.10
N ILE A 179 5.08 11.40 -1.66
CA ILE A 179 3.83 11.42 -0.88
C ILE A 179 3.34 10.03 -0.46
N MET A 180 3.99 8.98 -0.89
CA MET A 180 3.60 7.60 -0.56
C MET A 180 3.64 7.29 0.94
N PRO A 181 4.52 7.88 1.79
CA PRO A 181 4.41 7.71 3.23
C PRO A 181 3.03 8.06 3.77
N ALA A 182 2.40 9.13 3.26
CA ALA A 182 1.05 9.55 3.67
C ALA A 182 -0.03 8.49 3.36
N ILE A 183 0.14 7.75 2.28
CA ILE A 183 -0.77 6.68 1.87
C ILE A 183 -0.48 5.40 2.67
N CYS A 184 0.78 4.94 2.66
CA CYS A 184 1.18 3.68 3.27
C CYS A 184 1.01 3.67 4.81
N ASN A 185 1.21 4.81 5.47
CA ASN A 185 1.10 4.90 6.92
C ASN A 185 -0.34 4.77 7.44
N GLY A 186 -1.35 4.95 6.60
CA GLY A 186 -2.77 4.80 6.95
C GLY A 186 -3.14 3.39 7.44
N ASP A 187 -2.36 2.37 7.10
CA ASP A 187 -2.58 0.99 7.57
C ASP A 187 -2.45 0.86 9.10
N TYR A 188 -1.56 1.64 9.72
CA TYR A 188 -1.35 1.59 11.17
C TYR A 188 -2.61 2.00 11.95
N PRO A 189 -3.17 3.20 11.78
CA PRO A 189 -4.39 3.58 12.50
C PRO A 189 -5.60 2.74 12.07
N ALA A 190 -5.64 2.20 10.85
CA ALA A 190 -6.70 1.28 10.44
C ALA A 190 -6.67 -0.02 11.29
N MET A 191 -5.49 -0.57 11.54
CA MET A 191 -5.33 -1.75 12.42
C MET A 191 -5.61 -1.40 13.89
N GLU A 192 -5.14 -0.25 14.38
CA GLU A 192 -5.41 0.21 15.75
C GLU A 192 -6.92 0.29 16.05
N LEU A 193 -7.73 0.71 15.07
CA LEU A 193 -9.19 0.73 15.20
C LEU A 193 -9.82 -0.67 15.33
N LEU A 194 -9.13 -1.74 14.93
CA LEU A 194 -9.58 -3.14 15.09
C LEU A 194 -9.01 -3.78 16.35
N HIS A 195 -8.47 -3.01 17.29
CA HIS A 195 -7.72 -3.52 18.45
C HIS A 195 -6.55 -4.41 18.06
N ALA A 196 -5.89 -4.04 16.97
CA ALA A 196 -4.71 -4.71 16.44
C ALA A 196 -3.51 -3.76 16.39
N GLY A 197 -2.33 -4.32 16.35
CA GLY A 197 -1.10 -3.63 16.02
C GLY A 197 -0.52 -4.17 14.73
N LEU A 198 -0.01 -3.27 13.90
CA LEU A 198 0.73 -3.60 12.70
C LEU A 198 2.23 -3.52 12.99
N ILE A 199 2.94 -4.56 12.60
CA ILE A 199 4.40 -4.61 12.54
C ILE A 199 4.76 -4.77 11.06
N ARG A 200 5.52 -3.83 10.51
CA ARG A 200 5.88 -3.77 9.09
C ARG A 200 7.31 -3.26 8.93
N THR A 201 8.09 -3.90 8.10
CA THR A 201 9.49 -3.53 7.86
C THR A 201 9.64 -2.59 6.67
N THR A 202 8.93 -2.89 5.56
CA THR A 202 9.00 -2.15 4.30
C THR A 202 7.64 -2.05 3.64
N THR A 203 7.56 -1.21 2.59
CA THR A 203 6.42 -1.12 1.68
C THR A 203 6.88 -1.32 0.24
N CYS A 204 5.96 -1.58 -0.68
CA CYS A 204 6.29 -1.61 -2.10
C CYS A 204 6.78 -0.25 -2.65
N ALA A 205 6.60 0.83 -1.91
CA ALA A 205 7.03 2.16 -2.32
C ALA A 205 8.48 2.47 -1.92
N ASN A 206 8.93 2.02 -0.74
CA ASN A 206 10.31 2.23 -0.25
C ASN A 206 11.15 0.95 -0.18
N GLY A 207 10.64 -0.15 -0.73
CA GLY A 207 11.27 -1.44 -0.87
C GLY A 207 10.59 -2.22 -1.98
N ASN A 208 10.74 -3.55 -2.00
CA ASN A 208 10.16 -4.40 -3.03
C ASN A 208 8.90 -5.14 -2.57
N VAL A 209 8.61 -5.11 -1.28
CA VAL A 209 7.43 -5.76 -0.70
C VAL A 209 6.81 -4.90 0.39
N CYS A 210 5.50 -5.05 0.56
CA CYS A 210 4.78 -4.57 1.72
C CYS A 210 4.59 -5.76 2.66
N ASP A 211 5.40 -5.88 3.70
CA ASP A 211 5.26 -6.96 4.67
C ASP A 211 4.35 -6.53 5.83
N TYR A 212 3.46 -7.44 6.21
CA TYR A 212 2.51 -7.20 7.29
C TYR A 212 2.56 -8.32 8.31
N TRP A 213 2.73 -7.95 9.56
CA TRP A 213 2.50 -8.81 10.70
C TRP A 213 1.46 -8.17 11.61
N ILE A 214 0.28 -8.77 11.69
CA ILE A 214 -0.84 -8.26 12.48
C ILE A 214 -0.96 -9.09 13.76
N VAL A 215 -0.96 -8.39 14.88
CA VAL A 215 -1.13 -8.95 16.22
C VAL A 215 -2.22 -8.17 16.96
N GLY A 216 -2.73 -8.70 18.09
CA GLY A 216 -3.59 -7.90 18.96
C GLY A 216 -2.83 -6.71 19.58
N ASP A 217 -3.52 -5.61 19.89
CA ASP A 217 -2.93 -4.39 20.48
C ASP A 217 -2.29 -4.62 21.87
N LYS A 218 -2.63 -5.74 22.53
CA LYS A 218 -2.04 -6.19 23.80
C LYS A 218 -0.83 -7.11 23.64
N SER A 219 -0.44 -7.41 22.40
CA SER A 219 0.66 -8.32 22.12
C SER A 219 2.01 -7.78 22.63
N PRO A 220 2.85 -8.62 23.25
CA PRO A 220 4.19 -8.22 23.66
C PRO A 220 5.11 -7.88 22.49
N TYR A 221 4.78 -8.35 21.29
CA TYR A 221 5.55 -8.06 20.08
C TYR A 221 5.56 -6.57 19.72
N LEU A 222 4.49 -5.82 20.02
CA LEU A 222 4.47 -4.37 19.77
C LEU A 222 5.48 -3.60 20.65
N LYS A 223 5.74 -4.10 21.85
CA LYS A 223 6.79 -3.54 22.73
C LYS A 223 8.18 -3.95 22.28
N LYS A 224 8.32 -5.18 21.76
CA LYS A 224 9.59 -5.71 21.24
C LYS A 224 10.01 -5.02 19.95
N TYR A 225 9.05 -4.70 19.09
CA TYR A 225 9.26 -4.07 17.79
C TYR A 225 8.44 -2.77 17.71
N PRO A 226 8.88 -1.69 18.37
CA PRO A 226 8.14 -0.43 18.39
C PRO A 226 8.09 0.19 16.99
N LYS A 227 7.00 0.89 16.71
CA LYS A 227 6.85 1.71 15.50
C LYS A 227 7.87 2.85 15.53
N LYS A 228 8.57 3.02 14.41
CA LYS A 228 9.53 4.10 14.13
C LYS A 228 9.12 4.83 12.86
N THR A 229 9.73 5.97 12.61
CA THR A 229 9.59 6.71 11.35
C THR A 229 10.97 6.84 10.73
N ASP A 230 11.08 6.56 9.44
CA ASP A 230 12.32 6.75 8.68
C ASP A 230 12.46 8.19 8.16
N GLU A 231 13.58 8.48 7.51
CA GLU A 231 13.90 9.80 6.96
C GLU A 231 12.94 10.24 5.85
N GLN A 232 12.29 9.30 5.18
CA GLN A 232 11.29 9.56 4.13
C GLN A 232 9.87 9.72 4.70
N GLY A 233 9.68 9.48 6.01
CA GLY A 233 8.40 9.60 6.68
C GLY A 233 7.57 8.30 6.75
N TYR A 234 8.09 7.16 6.31
CA TYR A 234 7.39 5.88 6.46
C TYR A 234 7.44 5.38 7.89
N PHE A 235 6.29 4.87 8.37
CA PHE A 235 6.24 4.08 9.60
C PHE A 235 6.76 2.67 9.33
N TYR A 236 7.64 2.19 10.21
CA TYR A 236 8.24 0.86 10.13
C TYR A 236 8.56 0.27 11.50
N ASN A 237 8.84 -1.04 11.51
CA ASN A 237 9.31 -1.80 12.67
C ASN A 237 10.50 -2.67 12.23
N GLU A 238 11.48 -2.90 13.09
CA GLU A 238 12.75 -3.55 12.67
C GLU A 238 12.69 -5.11 12.64
N TYR A 239 11.52 -5.70 12.78
CA TYR A 239 11.36 -7.14 12.96
C TYR A 239 12.04 -7.99 11.88
N ARG A 240 11.65 -7.81 10.61
CA ARG A 240 12.19 -8.66 9.53
C ARG A 240 13.60 -8.30 9.11
N ARG A 241 14.05 -7.09 9.39
CA ARG A 241 15.43 -6.68 9.13
C ARG A 241 16.43 -7.52 9.91
N SER A 242 16.15 -7.80 11.19
CA SER A 242 17.03 -8.64 12.01
C SER A 242 16.97 -10.12 11.60
N ILE A 243 15.76 -10.67 11.39
CA ILE A 243 15.59 -12.08 11.01
C ILE A 243 16.18 -12.36 9.62
N ALA A 244 15.94 -11.48 8.65
CA ALA A 244 16.50 -11.64 7.32
C ALA A 244 18.04 -11.59 7.34
N LYS A 245 18.61 -10.71 8.17
CA LYS A 245 20.06 -10.64 8.34
C LYS A 245 20.64 -11.90 8.99
N GLU A 246 19.98 -12.40 10.05
CA GLU A 246 20.42 -13.64 10.72
C GLU A 246 20.35 -14.84 9.77
N LYS A 247 19.21 -15.04 9.11
CA LYS A 247 19.00 -16.12 8.15
C LYS A 247 19.96 -16.05 6.96
N TYR A 248 20.23 -14.85 6.46
CA TYR A 248 21.17 -14.64 5.38
C TYR A 248 22.61 -14.98 5.79
N LEU A 249 23.04 -14.61 7.00
CA LEU A 249 24.36 -14.93 7.52
C LEU A 249 24.53 -16.42 7.79
N GLU A 250 23.45 -17.13 8.16
CA GLU A 250 23.44 -18.59 8.32
C GLU A 250 23.49 -19.34 6.98
N GLU A 251 22.74 -18.89 5.98
CA GLU A 251 22.61 -19.57 4.68
C GLU A 251 23.69 -19.17 3.67
N THR A 252 24.41 -18.07 3.89
CA THR A 252 25.43 -17.55 2.95
C THR A 252 26.72 -17.13 3.67
N PRO A 253 27.48 -18.05 4.22
CA PRO A 253 28.67 -17.76 5.05
C PRO A 253 29.79 -17.02 4.36
N MET A 254 29.76 -16.81 3.06
CA MET A 254 30.95 -16.41 2.25
C MET A 254 30.76 -15.11 1.43
N LEU A 255 29.68 -14.37 1.56
CA LEU A 255 29.49 -13.16 0.74
C LEU A 255 29.66 -11.87 1.58
N ASN A 256 30.92 -11.49 1.79
CA ASN A 256 31.28 -10.14 2.27
C ASN A 256 31.06 -9.11 1.13
N TYR A 257 29.82 -8.81 0.79
CA TYR A 257 29.52 -7.69 -0.09
C TYR A 257 29.46 -6.39 0.70
N SER A 258 30.27 -5.41 0.31
CA SER A 258 30.09 -4.05 0.81
C SER A 258 28.75 -3.49 0.29
N ALA A 259 28.08 -2.63 1.05
CA ALA A 259 26.82 -2.01 0.64
C ALA A 259 26.89 -1.34 -0.75
N ARG A 260 28.07 -0.83 -1.15
CA ARG A 260 28.35 -0.27 -2.48
C ARG A 260 28.28 -1.29 -3.61
N ASN A 261 28.89 -2.47 -3.43
CA ASN A 261 28.86 -3.53 -4.45
C ASN A 261 27.47 -4.08 -4.67
N ILE A 262 26.67 -4.06 -3.64
CA ILE A 262 25.30 -4.57 -3.65
C ILE A 262 24.39 -3.62 -4.42
N GLN A 263 24.48 -2.30 -4.19
CA GLN A 263 23.72 -1.30 -4.97
C GLN A 263 24.08 -1.34 -6.46
N GLN A 264 25.33 -1.56 -6.80
CA GLN A 264 25.78 -1.66 -8.18
C GLN A 264 25.27 -2.94 -8.86
N LEU A 265 25.32 -4.06 -8.17
CA LEU A 265 24.75 -5.33 -8.65
C LEU A 265 23.24 -5.27 -8.88
N LEU A 266 22.53 -4.46 -8.08
CA LEU A 266 21.10 -4.23 -8.23
C LEU A 266 20.76 -3.38 -9.46
N ALA A 267 21.56 -2.35 -9.73
CA ALA A 267 21.39 -1.50 -10.90
C ALA A 267 21.68 -2.22 -12.22
N GLU A 268 22.53 -3.26 -12.18
CA GLU A 268 22.97 -4.03 -13.35
C GLU A 268 22.14 -5.30 -13.62
N ARG A 269 21.22 -5.68 -12.71
CA ARG A 269 20.43 -6.92 -12.86
C ARG A 269 19.05 -6.68 -13.45
N ASP A 270 18.70 -7.49 -14.42
CA ASP A 270 17.32 -7.62 -14.90
C ASP A 270 16.47 -8.37 -13.86
N TRP A 271 15.71 -7.61 -13.08
CA TRP A 271 14.84 -8.10 -12.00
C TRP A 271 13.76 -9.08 -12.45
N ASN A 272 13.44 -9.08 -13.75
CA ASN A 272 12.43 -9.98 -14.31
C ASN A 272 12.92 -11.42 -14.47
N THR A 273 14.24 -11.64 -14.44
CA THR A 273 14.87 -12.96 -14.59
C THR A 273 15.26 -13.60 -13.28
N LEU A 274 15.16 -12.89 -12.14
CA LEU A 274 15.48 -13.45 -10.83
C LEU A 274 14.38 -14.40 -10.38
N ASN A 275 14.76 -15.60 -9.91
CA ASN A 275 13.83 -16.50 -9.26
C ASN A 275 13.36 -15.90 -7.90
N GLU A 276 12.25 -16.41 -7.38
CA GLU A 276 11.63 -15.87 -6.16
C GLU A 276 12.60 -15.85 -4.97
N PHE A 277 13.48 -16.83 -4.87
CA PHE A 277 14.48 -16.94 -3.80
C PHE A 277 15.57 -15.87 -3.92
N GLU A 278 16.07 -15.61 -5.11
CA GLU A 278 17.04 -14.54 -5.36
C GLU A 278 16.41 -13.15 -5.19
N ARG A 279 15.16 -12.99 -5.58
CA ARG A 279 14.35 -11.80 -5.32
C ARG A 279 14.20 -11.54 -3.82
N LEU A 280 13.84 -12.53 -3.04
CA LEU A 280 13.75 -12.45 -1.59
C LEU A 280 15.11 -12.17 -0.95
N LYS A 281 16.19 -12.81 -1.39
CA LYS A 281 17.55 -12.51 -0.93
C LYS A 281 17.92 -11.05 -1.16
N SER A 282 17.64 -10.52 -2.34
CA SER A 282 17.97 -9.13 -2.67
C SER A 282 17.18 -8.13 -1.82
N ILE A 283 15.90 -8.40 -1.54
CA ILE A 283 15.02 -7.58 -0.73
C ILE A 283 15.52 -7.49 0.72
N TYR A 284 15.92 -8.62 1.29
CA TYR A 284 16.32 -8.70 2.70
C TYR A 284 17.76 -8.29 2.98
N ASN A 285 18.60 -8.20 1.95
CA ASN A 285 20.00 -7.76 2.10
C ASN A 285 20.19 -6.25 2.13
N PHE A 286 19.16 -5.48 1.83
CA PHE A 286 19.19 -4.02 1.73
C PHE A 286 18.37 -3.31 2.79
N ALA A 287 17.82 -4.03 3.70
CA ALA A 287 17.06 -3.41 4.78
C ALA A 287 17.95 -3.09 5.98
#